data_9eca1187a4c7534b94f0a9f30a846834
#
_entry.id   9eca1187a4c7534b94f0a9f30a846834
#
_cell.length_a   1.000
_cell.length_b   1.000
_cell.length_c   1.000
_cell.angle_alpha   90.00
_cell.angle_beta   90.00
_cell.angle_gamma   90.00
#
_symmetry.space_group_name_H-M   'P 1'
#
loop_
_entity.id
_entity.type
_entity.pdbx_description
1 polymer ?
#
loop_
_entity_poly.entity_id
_entity_poly.type
_entity_poly.pdbx_seq_one_letter_code
_entity_poly.pdbx_strand_id
1 'polypeptide(L)'
;MEERDTALDGLFPEPEPAFEPAEYAARLERVRARMAADRIDCLFVSAPEGMYYLSGYRCAFMQGQNPKQWPPTSGIAVHVDHDRFILFDTDRETVMHRTYTAARDIRLFPPGRTRDGTAFIAQELAAEGWLAGTVGLEFWSHRPNRAISERFQGHLEAQGARVVDGSDVLREVRWLKSPAELARIRAAARIGCAGLRAAGTAIRPGAMELAVLGEA
;
A
#
# COMPACT_ATOMS: atom_id res chain seq x y z
N MET A 1 4.91 9.17 20.81
CA MET A 1 3.66 8.42 21.17
C MET A 1 2.61 9.50 21.33
N GLU A 2 2.03 9.91 20.18
CA GLU A 2 0.95 10.90 20.17
C GLU A 2 -0.25 10.33 20.91
N GLU A 3 -0.80 11.13 21.83
CA GLU A 3 -2.09 10.85 22.47
C GLU A 3 -3.12 10.59 21.36
N ARG A 4 -3.64 9.38 21.31
CA ARG A 4 -4.82 9.09 20.49
C ARG A 4 -5.90 10.06 20.94
N ASP A 5 -6.42 10.80 19.99
CA ASP A 5 -7.56 11.70 20.22
C ASP A 5 -8.77 10.84 20.61
N THR A 6 -8.90 10.60 21.92
CA THR A 6 -9.93 9.74 22.52
C THR A 6 -11.34 10.24 22.26
N ALA A 7 -11.51 11.52 21.87
CA ALA A 7 -12.81 12.10 21.53
C ALA A 7 -13.42 11.45 20.26
N LEU A 8 -12.63 10.80 19.42
CA LEU A 8 -13.07 10.17 18.18
C LEU A 8 -13.20 8.64 18.28
N ASP A 9 -12.74 8.00 19.36
CA ASP A 9 -12.69 6.54 19.48
C ASP A 9 -14.07 5.84 19.38
N GLY A 10 -15.16 6.54 19.71
CA GLY A 10 -16.53 6.02 19.54
C GLY A 10 -17.15 6.23 18.15
N LEU A 11 -16.47 6.97 17.25
CA LEU A 11 -16.99 7.31 15.93
C LEU A 11 -16.47 6.40 14.80
N PHE A 12 -15.43 5.61 15.07
CA PHE A 12 -14.85 4.72 14.09
C PHE A 12 -15.22 3.26 14.35
N PRO A 13 -15.38 2.44 13.30
CA PRO A 13 -15.54 1.00 13.45
C PRO A 13 -14.33 0.40 14.17
N GLU A 14 -14.55 -0.73 14.84
CA GLU A 14 -13.45 -1.54 15.38
C GLU A 14 -12.45 -1.91 14.27
N PRO A 15 -11.14 -1.96 14.57
CA PRO A 15 -10.14 -2.36 13.60
C PRO A 15 -10.42 -3.74 13.00
N GLU A 16 -10.50 -3.83 11.69
CA GLU A 16 -10.76 -5.05 10.93
C GLU A 16 -9.61 -5.36 9.95
N PRO A 17 -8.42 -5.71 10.42
CA PRO A 17 -7.33 -6.11 9.56
C PRO A 17 -7.65 -7.42 8.83
N ALA A 18 -7.24 -7.52 7.55
CA ALA A 18 -7.52 -8.69 6.73
C ALA A 18 -6.80 -9.96 7.21
N PHE A 19 -5.73 -9.81 7.97
CA PHE A 19 -4.91 -10.91 8.49
C PHE A 19 -4.48 -10.63 9.93
N GLU A 20 -4.08 -11.67 10.63
CA GLU A 20 -3.52 -11.58 11.97
C GLU A 20 -2.18 -10.81 11.97
N PRO A 21 -1.82 -10.16 13.07
CA PRO A 21 -0.55 -9.40 13.17
C PRO A 21 0.69 -10.22 12.83
N ALA A 22 0.71 -11.51 13.19
CA ALA A 22 1.82 -12.41 12.89
C ALA A 22 2.04 -12.61 11.38
N GLU A 23 0.98 -12.61 10.56
CA GLU A 23 1.10 -12.71 9.11
C GLU A 23 1.76 -11.46 8.53
N TYR A 24 1.39 -10.26 9.00
CA TYR A 24 2.02 -9.01 8.56
C TYR A 24 3.50 -8.94 8.98
N ALA A 25 3.83 -9.38 10.18
CA ALA A 25 5.22 -9.45 10.64
C ALA A 25 6.05 -10.40 9.76
N ALA A 26 5.55 -11.57 9.45
CA ALA A 26 6.21 -12.54 8.57
C ALA A 26 6.37 -12.02 7.13
N ARG A 27 5.43 -11.21 6.62
CA ARG A 27 5.53 -10.55 5.32
C ARG A 27 6.63 -9.51 5.31
N LEU A 28 6.68 -8.67 6.33
CA LEU A 28 7.73 -7.65 6.48
C LEU A 28 9.12 -8.29 6.54
N GLU A 29 9.27 -9.37 7.29
CA GLU A 29 10.52 -10.14 7.38
C GLU A 29 10.96 -10.66 6.00
N ARG A 30 10.05 -11.28 5.23
CA ARG A 30 10.35 -11.74 3.86
C ARG A 30 10.77 -10.61 2.94
N VAL A 31 10.12 -9.45 3.03
CA VAL A 31 10.48 -8.28 2.24
C VAL A 31 11.87 -7.79 2.61
N ARG A 32 12.19 -7.67 3.90
CA ARG A 32 13.51 -7.26 4.38
C ARG A 32 14.61 -8.24 3.95
N ALA A 33 14.35 -9.53 4.04
CA ALA A 33 15.29 -10.56 3.57
C ALA A 33 15.56 -10.42 2.05
N ARG A 34 14.54 -10.12 1.26
CA ARG A 34 14.70 -9.87 -0.16
C ARG A 34 15.45 -8.55 -0.43
N MET A 35 15.14 -7.48 0.27
CA MET A 35 15.87 -6.21 0.19
C MET A 35 17.36 -6.41 0.47
N ALA A 36 17.71 -7.16 1.51
CA ALA A 36 19.10 -7.47 1.85
C ALA A 36 19.81 -8.22 0.70
N ALA A 37 19.14 -9.20 0.09
CA ALA A 37 19.68 -9.94 -1.07
C ALA A 37 19.93 -9.03 -2.28
N ASP A 38 19.06 -8.05 -2.50
CA ASP A 38 19.14 -7.09 -3.61
C ASP A 38 20.00 -5.85 -3.27
N ARG A 39 20.54 -5.76 -2.06
CA ARG A 39 21.33 -4.62 -1.54
C ARG A 39 20.56 -3.30 -1.59
N ILE A 40 19.31 -3.36 -1.19
CA ILE A 40 18.42 -2.20 -1.02
C ILE A 40 18.27 -1.95 0.48
N ASP A 41 18.69 -0.77 0.94
CA ASP A 41 18.65 -0.41 2.36
C ASP A 41 17.25 0.11 2.77
N CYS A 42 16.62 0.90 1.90
CA CYS A 42 15.26 1.38 2.08
C CYS A 42 14.42 1.11 0.82
N LEU A 43 13.18 0.64 1.00
CA LEU A 43 12.23 0.42 -0.11
C LEU A 43 11.01 1.30 0.09
N PHE A 44 10.64 2.08 -0.92
CA PHE A 44 9.38 2.81 -0.93
C PHE A 44 8.38 2.13 -1.85
N VAL A 45 7.29 1.64 -1.23
CA VAL A 45 6.21 0.90 -1.87
C VAL A 45 5.06 1.84 -2.14
N SER A 46 4.74 2.07 -3.40
CA SER A 46 3.67 2.95 -3.87
C SER A 46 2.54 2.20 -4.59
N ALA A 47 2.81 0.97 -5.01
CA ALA A 47 1.79 0.14 -5.64
C ALA A 47 0.70 -0.26 -4.64
N PRO A 48 -0.59 -0.08 -4.95
CA PRO A 48 -1.71 -0.40 -4.05
C PRO A 48 -1.68 -1.82 -3.51
N GLU A 49 -1.35 -2.78 -4.35
CA GLU A 49 -1.24 -4.19 -3.98
C GLU A 49 -0.05 -4.46 -3.05
N GLY A 50 1.03 -3.69 -3.17
CA GLY A 50 2.18 -3.76 -2.27
C GLY A 50 1.86 -3.18 -0.90
N MET A 51 1.20 -2.02 -0.87
CA MET A 51 0.73 -1.40 0.35
C MET A 51 -0.26 -2.30 1.09
N TYR A 52 -1.23 -2.88 0.37
CA TYR A 52 -2.17 -3.84 0.95
C TYR A 52 -1.46 -5.08 1.51
N TYR A 53 -0.48 -5.61 0.78
CA TYR A 53 0.28 -6.77 1.22
C TYR A 53 0.99 -6.55 2.55
N LEU A 54 1.66 -5.40 2.69
CA LEU A 54 2.43 -5.06 3.89
C LEU A 54 1.56 -4.66 5.09
N SER A 55 0.42 -4.00 4.85
CA SER A 55 -0.31 -3.33 5.93
C SER A 55 -1.80 -3.63 5.98
N GLY A 56 -2.38 -4.24 4.95
CA GLY A 56 -3.83 -4.35 4.80
C GLY A 56 -4.50 -3.05 4.32
N TYR A 57 -3.75 -1.98 4.13
CA TYR A 57 -4.28 -0.67 3.76
C TYR A 57 -4.99 -0.70 2.41
N ARG A 58 -6.24 -0.25 2.40
CA ARG A 58 -7.06 -0.12 1.20
C ARG A 58 -7.40 1.36 1.01
N CYS A 59 -7.01 1.92 -0.11
CA CYS A 59 -7.31 3.30 -0.42
C CYS A 59 -8.16 3.41 -1.69
N ALA A 60 -9.33 4.04 -1.58
CA ALA A 60 -10.25 4.19 -2.70
C ALA A 60 -9.69 5.10 -3.80
N PHE A 61 -8.92 6.13 -3.45
CA PHE A 61 -8.32 7.03 -4.44
C PHE A 61 -7.28 6.36 -5.35
N MET A 62 -6.72 5.24 -4.92
CA MET A 62 -5.80 4.45 -5.73
C MET A 62 -6.45 3.87 -6.97
N GLN A 63 -7.78 3.80 -7.03
CA GLN A 63 -8.55 3.35 -8.19
C GLN A 63 -8.86 4.49 -9.17
N GLY A 64 -8.80 5.74 -8.73
CA GLY A 64 -9.10 6.91 -9.54
C GLY A 64 -7.91 7.41 -10.37
N GLN A 65 -8.17 8.31 -11.31
CA GLN A 65 -7.09 9.04 -12.00
C GLN A 65 -6.53 10.13 -11.11
N ASN A 66 -5.20 10.29 -11.12
CA ASN A 66 -4.55 11.35 -10.39
C ASN A 66 -4.76 12.70 -11.06
N PRO A 67 -5.36 13.68 -10.38
CA PRO A 67 -5.39 15.04 -10.90
C PRO A 67 -3.95 15.61 -10.95
N LYS A 68 -3.66 16.37 -12.00
CA LYS A 68 -2.33 16.97 -12.20
C LYS A 68 -1.92 17.86 -11.02
N GLN A 69 -2.88 18.49 -10.35
CA GLN A 69 -2.65 19.43 -9.25
C GLN A 69 -2.49 18.76 -7.90
N TRP A 70 -2.90 17.51 -7.77
CA TRP A 70 -2.86 16.80 -6.49
C TRP A 70 -2.64 15.29 -6.71
N PRO A 71 -1.43 14.90 -7.12
CA PRO A 71 -1.10 13.49 -7.22
C PRO A 71 -0.94 12.92 -5.81
N PRO A 72 -1.69 11.90 -5.44
CA PRO A 72 -1.41 11.18 -4.21
C PRO A 72 -0.05 10.51 -4.35
N THR A 73 0.76 10.70 -3.33
CA THR A 73 2.08 10.08 -3.20
C THR A 73 2.15 9.17 -1.99
N SER A 74 0.96 8.74 -1.50
CA SER A 74 0.87 7.79 -0.40
C SER A 74 1.67 6.55 -0.68
N GLY A 75 2.30 6.02 0.35
CA GLY A 75 3.14 4.84 0.21
C GLY A 75 3.67 4.35 1.56
N ILE A 76 4.38 3.24 1.51
CA ILE A 76 4.99 2.61 2.67
C ILE A 76 6.50 2.58 2.48
N ALA A 77 7.24 3.10 3.46
CA ALA A 77 8.68 2.93 3.52
C ALA A 77 9.05 1.77 4.45
N VAL A 78 9.94 0.90 3.97
CA VAL A 78 10.53 -0.22 4.72
C VAL A 78 12.04 -0.04 4.75
N HIS A 79 12.67 -0.20 5.91
CA HIS A 79 14.12 -0.24 6.03
C HIS A 79 14.61 -1.65 6.36
N VAL A 80 15.73 -2.06 5.78
CA VAL A 80 16.25 -3.43 5.91
C VAL A 80 16.56 -3.82 7.35
N ASP A 81 17.01 -2.88 8.18
CA ASP A 81 17.42 -3.11 9.57
C ASP A 81 16.32 -2.87 10.62
N HIS A 82 15.12 -2.41 10.20
CA HIS A 82 14.03 -2.12 11.13
C HIS A 82 12.87 -3.10 11.00
N ASP A 83 12.27 -3.48 12.12
CA ASP A 83 11.10 -4.38 12.20
C ASP A 83 9.76 -3.65 12.07
N ARG A 84 9.79 -2.37 11.65
CA ARG A 84 8.64 -1.52 11.40
C ARG A 84 8.66 -0.97 9.98
N PHE A 85 7.54 -0.47 9.55
CA PHE A 85 7.42 0.34 8.35
C PHE A 85 6.67 1.65 8.67
N ILE A 86 6.84 2.65 7.80
CA ILE A 86 6.18 3.94 7.91
C ILE A 86 5.17 4.06 6.77
N LEU A 87 3.90 4.32 7.11
CA LEU A 87 2.86 4.64 6.14
C LEU A 87 2.75 6.17 6.01
N PHE A 88 2.91 6.68 4.80
CA PHE A 88 2.70 8.09 4.46
C PHE A 88 1.37 8.27 3.75
N ASP A 89 0.53 9.17 4.24
CA ASP A 89 -0.77 9.39 3.62
C ASP A 89 -1.40 10.75 3.99
N THR A 90 -2.61 10.99 3.51
CA THR A 90 -3.39 12.20 3.80
C THR A 90 -4.29 11.99 5.00
N ASP A 91 -4.64 13.09 5.68
CA ASP A 91 -5.61 13.11 6.77
C ASP A 91 -7.03 12.69 6.34
N ARG A 92 -7.34 12.79 5.06
CA ARG A 92 -8.64 12.40 4.48
C ARG A 92 -8.92 10.90 4.57
N GLU A 93 -7.87 10.09 4.68
CA GLU A 93 -7.94 8.63 4.75
C GLU A 93 -7.93 8.11 6.20
N THR A 94 -8.20 8.96 7.20
CA THR A 94 -8.14 8.61 8.63
C THR A 94 -8.99 7.39 8.99
N VAL A 95 -10.19 7.26 8.41
CA VAL A 95 -11.05 6.07 8.62
C VAL A 95 -10.35 4.80 8.15
N MET A 96 -9.74 4.86 6.95
CA MET A 96 -9.02 3.71 6.38
C MET A 96 -7.80 3.33 7.21
N HIS A 97 -7.06 4.34 7.70
CA HIS A 97 -5.90 4.13 8.57
C HIS A 97 -6.28 3.42 9.87
N ARG A 98 -7.38 3.82 10.48
CA ARG A 98 -7.82 3.29 11.78
C ARG A 98 -8.45 1.91 11.66
N THR A 99 -9.19 1.65 10.57
CA THR A 99 -10.01 0.44 10.45
C THR A 99 -9.28 -0.72 9.77
N TYR A 100 -8.50 -0.44 8.71
CA TYR A 100 -8.06 -1.52 7.81
C TYR A 100 -6.55 -1.72 7.75
N THR A 101 -5.75 -0.99 8.54
CA THR A 101 -4.29 -1.14 8.46
C THR A 101 -3.66 -1.70 9.73
N ALA A 102 -2.63 -2.51 9.55
CA ALA A 102 -1.71 -2.93 10.61
C ALA A 102 -0.57 -1.91 10.86
N ALA A 103 -0.54 -0.78 10.15
CA ALA A 103 0.45 0.27 10.33
C ALA A 103 0.33 0.89 11.73
N ARG A 104 1.48 1.07 12.41
CA ARG A 104 1.58 1.74 13.71
C ARG A 104 2.25 3.11 13.61
N ASP A 105 3.13 3.30 12.64
CA ASP A 105 3.76 4.58 12.32
C ASP A 105 3.11 5.12 11.06
N ILE A 106 2.22 6.11 11.23
CA ILE A 106 1.47 6.74 10.15
C ILE A 106 1.81 8.22 10.17
N ARG A 107 2.37 8.73 9.05
CA ARG A 107 2.76 10.13 8.91
C ARG A 107 1.89 10.82 7.88
N LEU A 108 1.12 11.78 8.34
CA LEU A 108 0.18 12.50 7.52
C LEU A 108 0.86 13.72 6.87
N PHE A 109 0.55 13.94 5.60
CA PHE A 109 1.06 15.12 4.91
C PHE A 109 0.56 16.40 5.58
N PRO A 110 1.46 17.37 5.86
CA PRO A 110 1.06 18.61 6.50
C PRO A 110 0.02 19.38 5.68
N PRO A 111 -0.92 20.07 6.31
CA PRO A 111 -1.90 20.90 5.63
C PRO A 111 -1.23 21.87 4.65
N GLY A 112 -1.76 21.98 3.44
CA GLY A 112 -1.23 22.86 2.39
C GLY A 112 -0.04 22.34 1.61
N ARG A 113 0.62 21.27 2.04
CA ARG A 113 1.73 20.59 1.32
C ARG A 113 1.29 19.35 0.54
N THR A 114 0.01 19.08 0.48
CA THR A 114 -0.58 17.93 -0.21
C THR A 114 -0.32 17.91 -1.73
N ARG A 115 0.14 19.03 -2.29
CA ARG A 115 0.51 19.13 -3.71
C ARG A 115 1.83 18.45 -4.07
N ASP A 116 2.73 18.25 -3.08
CA ASP A 116 4.00 17.54 -3.26
C ASP A 116 4.38 16.82 -1.96
N GLY A 117 3.80 15.65 -1.77
CA GLY A 117 4.13 14.79 -0.63
C GLY A 117 5.54 14.20 -0.72
N THR A 118 6.15 14.17 -1.91
CA THR A 118 7.46 13.51 -2.11
C THR A 118 8.60 14.22 -1.36
N ALA A 119 8.57 15.56 -1.30
CA ALA A 119 9.54 16.32 -0.52
C ALA A 119 9.39 16.06 0.99
N PHE A 120 8.15 15.99 1.48
CA PHE A 120 7.87 15.64 2.87
C PHE A 120 8.38 14.24 3.21
N ILE A 121 8.06 13.23 2.38
CA ILE A 121 8.52 11.84 2.57
C ILE A 121 10.05 11.80 2.64
N ALA A 122 10.75 12.45 1.70
CA ALA A 122 12.20 12.47 1.67
C ALA A 122 12.79 13.10 2.95
N GLN A 123 12.20 14.19 3.46
CA GLN A 123 12.62 14.83 4.72
C GLN A 123 12.42 13.91 5.93
N GLU A 124 11.28 13.25 6.02
CA GLU A 124 10.98 12.32 7.11
C GLU A 124 11.93 11.11 7.11
N LEU A 125 12.18 10.52 5.92
CA LEU A 125 13.11 9.40 5.79
C LEU A 125 14.56 9.81 6.06
N ALA A 126 14.96 11.03 5.70
CA ALA A 126 16.28 11.58 6.06
C ALA A 126 16.42 11.76 7.57
N ALA A 127 15.38 12.27 8.24
CA ALA A 127 15.35 12.42 9.70
C ALA A 127 15.46 11.08 10.44
N GLU A 128 14.92 9.98 9.86
CA GLU A 128 15.10 8.61 10.36
C GLU A 128 16.50 8.03 10.09
N GLY A 129 17.31 8.68 9.25
CA GLY A 129 18.58 8.12 8.77
C GLY A 129 18.43 7.03 7.70
N TRP A 130 17.25 6.85 7.12
CA TRP A 130 16.93 5.77 6.18
C TRP A 130 17.42 6.03 4.76
N LEU A 131 18.03 7.18 4.51
CA LEU A 131 18.52 7.56 3.17
C LEU A 131 20.05 7.46 3.03
N ALA A 132 20.74 6.87 4.01
CA ALA A 132 22.20 6.77 4.00
C ALA A 132 22.76 5.78 2.96
N GLY A 133 21.91 5.06 2.22
CA GLY A 133 22.31 4.00 1.30
C GLY A 133 21.50 3.97 0.01
N THR A 134 21.13 2.76 -0.40
CA THR A 134 20.36 2.51 -1.63
C THR A 134 18.87 2.49 -1.34
N VAL A 135 18.12 3.31 -2.06
CA VAL A 135 16.66 3.39 -1.97
C VAL A 135 16.03 2.77 -3.23
N GLY A 136 15.20 1.75 -3.04
CA GLY A 136 14.38 1.16 -4.10
C GLY A 136 13.08 1.92 -4.28
N LEU A 137 12.75 2.31 -5.51
CA LEU A 137 11.45 2.82 -5.92
C LEU A 137 10.77 1.83 -6.88
N GLU A 138 9.44 1.78 -6.88
CA GLU A 138 8.67 0.94 -7.80
C GLU A 138 8.48 1.65 -9.15
N PHE A 139 9.45 1.55 -10.06
CA PHE A 139 9.38 2.19 -11.38
C PHE A 139 8.36 1.54 -12.33
N TRP A 140 8.00 0.29 -12.11
CA TRP A 140 7.00 -0.45 -12.88
C TRP A 140 5.58 -0.31 -12.34
N SER A 141 5.36 0.56 -11.37
CA SER A 141 4.03 0.89 -10.87
C SER A 141 3.36 1.97 -11.74
N HIS A 142 2.05 1.86 -11.91
CA HIS A 142 1.27 2.95 -12.49
C HIS A 142 1.15 4.17 -11.57
N ARG A 143 1.58 4.04 -10.32
CA ARG A 143 1.49 5.09 -9.29
C ARG A 143 2.75 5.10 -8.42
N PRO A 144 3.24 6.29 -8.16
CA PRO A 144 2.87 7.55 -8.80
C PRO A 144 3.15 7.55 -10.30
N ASN A 145 2.58 8.51 -11.04
CA ASN A 145 2.92 8.65 -12.45
C ASN A 145 4.40 9.06 -12.62
N ARG A 146 4.93 8.93 -13.84
CA ARG A 146 6.34 9.18 -14.15
C ARG A 146 6.85 10.53 -13.63
N ALA A 147 6.12 11.61 -13.85
CA ALA A 147 6.56 12.94 -13.44
C ALA A 147 6.72 13.08 -11.91
N ILE A 148 5.87 12.42 -11.13
CA ILE A 148 5.97 12.38 -9.67
C ILE A 148 7.08 11.45 -9.22
N SER A 149 7.24 10.29 -9.87
CA SER A 149 8.32 9.35 -9.59
C SER A 149 9.69 9.98 -9.81
N GLU A 150 9.90 10.68 -10.94
CA GLU A 150 11.12 11.41 -11.23
C GLU A 150 11.39 12.53 -10.21
N ARG A 151 10.36 13.26 -9.80
CA ARG A 151 10.48 14.29 -8.75
C ARG A 151 10.85 13.68 -7.41
N PHE A 152 10.21 12.57 -7.03
CA PHE A 152 10.52 11.87 -5.79
C PHE A 152 11.97 11.37 -5.79
N GLN A 153 12.40 10.75 -6.87
CA GLN A 153 13.80 10.37 -7.06
C GLN A 153 14.74 11.55 -6.81
N GLY A 154 14.47 12.70 -7.43
CA GLY A 154 15.29 13.91 -7.24
C GLY A 154 15.33 14.39 -5.78
N HIS A 155 14.22 14.30 -5.03
CA HIS A 155 14.22 14.66 -3.61
C HIS A 155 15.03 13.68 -2.75
N LEU A 156 14.98 12.38 -3.03
CA LEU A 156 15.78 11.37 -2.32
C LEU A 156 17.28 11.53 -2.62
N GLU A 157 17.64 11.73 -3.88
CA GLU A 157 19.02 11.94 -4.31
C GLU A 157 19.61 13.23 -3.71
N ALA A 158 18.80 14.29 -3.60
CA ALA A 158 19.19 15.52 -2.91
C ALA A 158 19.48 15.34 -1.41
N GLN A 159 18.97 14.29 -0.80
CA GLN A 159 19.27 13.86 0.58
C GLN A 159 20.44 12.87 0.65
N GLY A 160 21.08 12.56 -0.46
CA GLY A 160 22.24 11.68 -0.53
C GLY A 160 21.96 10.20 -0.83
N ALA A 161 20.71 9.82 -1.07
CA ALA A 161 20.36 8.45 -1.40
C ALA A 161 20.80 8.06 -2.82
N ARG A 162 21.16 6.80 -3.02
CA ARG A 162 21.30 6.19 -4.35
C ARG A 162 19.99 5.50 -4.71
N VAL A 163 19.27 6.02 -5.69
CA VAL A 163 17.98 5.46 -6.09
C VAL A 163 18.13 4.37 -7.16
N VAL A 164 17.41 3.27 -7.01
CA VAL A 164 17.39 2.12 -7.93
C VAL A 164 15.96 1.64 -8.16
N ASP A 165 15.75 0.80 -9.18
CA ASP A 165 14.49 0.10 -9.37
C ASP A 165 14.33 -1.01 -8.32
N GLY A 166 13.31 -0.87 -7.47
CA GLY A 166 12.93 -1.83 -6.43
C GLY A 166 11.65 -2.61 -6.75
N SER A 167 11.14 -2.50 -7.97
CA SER A 167 9.84 -3.08 -8.36
C SER A 167 9.74 -4.59 -8.15
N ASP A 168 10.85 -5.30 -8.29
CA ASP A 168 10.89 -6.76 -8.20
C ASP A 168 10.86 -7.28 -6.76
N VAL A 169 11.24 -6.49 -5.77
CA VAL A 169 11.30 -6.92 -4.36
C VAL A 169 9.96 -7.49 -3.90
N LEU A 170 8.92 -6.67 -3.95
CA LEU A 170 7.58 -7.12 -3.54
C LEU A 170 6.94 -8.08 -4.53
N ARG A 171 7.19 -7.92 -5.82
CA ARG A 171 6.67 -8.81 -6.85
C ARG A 171 7.07 -10.25 -6.59
N GLU A 172 8.34 -10.52 -6.34
CA GLU A 172 8.86 -11.87 -6.11
C GLU A 172 8.45 -12.44 -4.75
N VAL A 173 8.48 -11.63 -3.68
CA VAL A 173 8.01 -12.07 -2.36
C VAL A 173 6.54 -12.52 -2.41
N ARG A 174 5.70 -11.85 -3.21
CA ARG A 174 4.27 -12.16 -3.35
C ARG A 174 3.97 -13.36 -4.28
N TRP A 175 4.95 -13.89 -5.00
CA TRP A 175 4.71 -15.07 -5.86
C TRP A 175 4.32 -16.30 -5.06
N LEU A 176 5.01 -16.58 -3.97
CA LEU A 176 4.68 -17.68 -3.09
C LEU A 176 3.69 -17.22 -2.02
N LYS A 177 2.46 -17.76 -2.07
CA LYS A 177 1.38 -17.40 -1.15
C LYS A 177 1.52 -18.15 0.16
N SER A 178 1.31 -17.44 1.27
CA SER A 178 1.23 -18.05 2.59
C SER A 178 -0.03 -18.94 2.73
N PRO A 179 -0.07 -19.83 3.72
CA PRO A 179 -1.29 -20.59 4.03
C PRO A 179 -2.50 -19.69 4.30
N ALA A 180 -2.29 -18.55 4.98
CA ALA A 180 -3.34 -17.57 5.27
C ALA A 180 -3.87 -16.90 3.98
N GLU A 181 -2.98 -16.52 3.06
CA GLU A 181 -3.35 -15.98 1.75
C GLU A 181 -4.13 -17.02 0.92
N LEU A 182 -3.66 -18.28 0.90
CA LEU A 182 -4.35 -19.35 0.18
C LEU A 182 -5.76 -19.60 0.74
N ALA A 183 -5.95 -19.52 2.04
CA ALA A 183 -7.26 -19.66 2.65
C ALA A 183 -8.23 -18.55 2.17
N ARG A 184 -7.77 -17.30 2.13
CA ARG A 184 -8.56 -16.16 1.63
C ARG A 184 -8.84 -16.27 0.13
N ILE A 185 -7.83 -16.63 -0.67
CA ILE A 185 -7.99 -16.82 -2.13
C ILE A 185 -9.03 -17.93 -2.42
N ARG A 186 -8.96 -19.06 -1.70
CA ARG A 186 -9.94 -20.14 -1.85
C ARG A 186 -11.35 -19.71 -1.46
N ALA A 187 -11.49 -18.92 -0.38
CA ALA A 187 -12.79 -18.37 0.01
C ALA A 187 -13.35 -17.43 -1.06
N ALA A 188 -12.55 -16.49 -1.55
CA ALA A 188 -12.95 -15.59 -2.62
C ALA A 188 -13.30 -16.34 -3.91
N ALA A 189 -12.52 -17.36 -4.28
CA ALA A 189 -12.81 -18.18 -5.46
C ALA A 189 -14.15 -18.92 -5.33
N ARG A 190 -14.50 -19.45 -4.15
CA ARG A 190 -15.83 -20.08 -3.93
C ARG A 190 -16.97 -19.10 -4.18
N ILE A 191 -16.86 -17.86 -3.66
CA ILE A 191 -17.85 -16.79 -3.85
C ILE A 191 -17.96 -16.44 -5.33
N GLY A 192 -16.83 -16.16 -6.00
CA GLY A 192 -16.82 -15.83 -7.41
C GLY A 192 -17.37 -16.96 -8.29
N CYS A 193 -17.07 -18.23 -7.98
CA CYS A 193 -17.64 -19.37 -8.71
C CYS A 193 -19.15 -19.49 -8.48
N ALA A 194 -19.67 -19.17 -7.30
CA ALA A 194 -21.11 -19.17 -7.06
C ALA A 194 -21.82 -18.11 -7.93
N GLY A 195 -21.30 -16.87 -7.92
CA GLY A 195 -21.83 -15.80 -8.74
C GLY A 195 -21.78 -16.12 -10.24
N LEU A 196 -20.64 -16.62 -10.74
CA LEU A 196 -20.53 -17.03 -12.16
C LEU A 196 -21.52 -18.13 -12.55
N ARG A 197 -21.81 -19.09 -11.66
CA ARG A 197 -22.84 -20.12 -11.92
C ARG A 197 -24.23 -19.51 -11.96
N ALA A 198 -24.56 -18.61 -11.02
CA ALA A 198 -25.84 -17.92 -11.01
C ALA A 198 -26.05 -17.10 -12.29
N ALA A 199 -25.04 -16.30 -12.68
CA ALA A 199 -25.05 -15.56 -13.93
C ALA A 199 -25.25 -16.49 -15.14
N GLY A 200 -24.51 -17.60 -15.21
CA GLY A 200 -24.64 -18.59 -16.29
C GLY A 200 -26.06 -19.18 -16.43
N THR A 201 -26.75 -19.39 -15.30
CA THR A 201 -28.14 -19.88 -15.28
C THR A 201 -29.12 -18.78 -15.75
N ALA A 202 -28.83 -17.52 -15.49
CA ALA A 202 -29.67 -16.39 -15.88
C ALA A 202 -29.56 -16.01 -17.36
N ILE A 203 -28.48 -16.44 -18.04
CA ILE A 203 -28.29 -16.17 -19.49
C ILE A 203 -29.29 -16.95 -20.31
N ARG A 204 -30.19 -16.23 -21.02
CA ARG A 204 -31.19 -16.78 -21.95
C ARG A 204 -31.53 -15.73 -22.99
N PRO A 205 -32.04 -16.15 -24.16
CA PRO A 205 -32.51 -15.20 -25.18
C PRO A 205 -33.50 -14.19 -24.61
N GLY A 206 -33.23 -12.89 -24.83
CA GLY A 206 -34.05 -11.79 -24.30
C GLY A 206 -33.73 -11.35 -22.86
N ALA A 207 -32.80 -11.98 -22.15
CA ALA A 207 -32.36 -11.50 -20.84
C ALA A 207 -31.56 -10.19 -20.98
N MET A 208 -31.84 -9.24 -20.12
CA MET A 208 -31.05 -8.00 -20.03
C MET A 208 -29.73 -8.24 -19.29
N GLU A 209 -28.66 -7.64 -19.77
CA GLU A 209 -27.32 -7.72 -19.12
C GLU A 209 -27.35 -7.37 -17.62
N LEU A 210 -28.06 -6.29 -17.26
CA LEU A 210 -28.22 -5.89 -15.86
C LEU A 210 -28.96 -6.93 -15.00
N ALA A 211 -29.89 -7.67 -15.58
CA ALA A 211 -30.57 -8.74 -14.86
C ALA A 211 -29.61 -9.91 -14.59
N VAL A 212 -28.78 -10.28 -15.57
CA VAL A 212 -27.74 -11.31 -15.40
C VAL A 212 -26.70 -10.88 -14.37
N LEU A 213 -26.29 -9.61 -14.42
CA LEU A 213 -25.34 -9.06 -13.44
C LEU A 213 -25.94 -9.04 -12.01
N GLY A 214 -27.22 -8.79 -11.88
CA GLY A 214 -27.92 -8.79 -10.58
C GLY A 214 -28.00 -10.17 -9.91
N GLU A 215 -27.86 -11.26 -10.67
CA GLU A 215 -27.81 -12.62 -10.16
C GLU A 215 -26.40 -13.09 -9.78
N ALA A 216 -25.37 -12.37 -10.25
CA ALA A 216 -23.96 -12.70 -10.02
C ALA A 216 -23.45 -12.17 -8.67
#